data_31702c6369511a8111943ead1fefd807
#
_entry.id   31702c6369511a8111943ead1fefd807
#
_cell.length_a   1.000
_cell.length_b   1.000
_cell.length_c   1.000
_cell.angle_alpha   90.00
_cell.angle_beta   90.00
_cell.angle_gamma   90.00
#
_symmetry.space_group_name_H-M   'P 1'
#
loop_
_entity.id
_entity.type
_entity.pdbx_description
1 polymer ?
#
loop_
_entity_poly.entity_id
_entity_poly.type
_entity_poly.pdbx_seq_one_letter_code
_entity_poly.pdbx_strand_id
1 'polypeptide(L)'
;MTFTREANRFLADMRRLLRVRSYSKRTLDTYVRWAQRFLESHSSTPVDRLTRDHVEEFLAVLTTQGRLAPKSRNQATSALAFFFREALGRDELYAMPRAKESRRVPSVLSHRQVRLVLGQLSGKYRLLGSLMYGAGLRLTEAHQLRVKDIDFDLLQITVRDGKGAKDRWVMLPELLVPALRRQVARVAEQNQDDRRSGGGWAALPNALARKAPTAGYELAWQFVFPASRSSKDPATGKRGRYHLHASSTQRQVKKAASASGIPKPVTCHTFRRSFATQMLRAGYDARSVQKLMGHSDIRTTMTYVQAITDAGIGMRSPLDRRHNQD
;
A
#
# COMPACT_ATOMS: atom_id res chain seq x y z
N MET A 1 -26.25 -0.80 19.06
CA MET A 1 -27.41 -0.43 18.21
C MET A 1 -27.61 -1.55 17.19
N THR A 2 -28.78 -2.18 17.23
CA THR A 2 -29.14 -3.28 16.34
C THR A 2 -29.68 -2.67 15.04
N PHE A 3 -29.03 -2.89 13.93
CA PHE A 3 -29.55 -2.48 12.62
C PHE A 3 -30.90 -3.12 12.34
N THR A 4 -31.75 -2.41 11.59
CA THR A 4 -32.94 -3.02 11.05
C THR A 4 -32.56 -4.22 10.18
N ARG A 5 -33.40 -5.24 10.12
CA ARG A 5 -33.18 -6.45 9.28
C ARG A 5 -32.92 -6.08 7.82
N GLU A 6 -33.56 -5.02 7.37
CA GLU A 6 -33.45 -4.45 6.04
C GLU A 6 -32.05 -3.84 5.77
N ALA A 7 -31.55 -2.98 6.67
CA ALA A 7 -30.23 -2.36 6.55
C ALA A 7 -29.11 -3.43 6.47
N ASN A 8 -29.21 -4.48 7.28
CA ASN A 8 -28.28 -5.61 7.23
C ASN A 8 -28.30 -6.35 5.89
N ARG A 9 -29.49 -6.51 5.28
CA ARG A 9 -29.67 -7.13 3.96
C ARG A 9 -28.93 -6.32 2.90
N PHE A 10 -29.15 -5.02 2.81
CA PHE A 10 -28.49 -4.15 1.83
C PHE A 10 -26.97 -4.09 2.01
N LEU A 11 -26.46 -4.07 3.24
CA LEU A 11 -25.02 -4.16 3.49
C LEU A 11 -24.43 -5.51 3.07
N ALA A 12 -25.17 -6.61 3.23
CA ALA A 12 -24.76 -7.93 2.75
C ALA A 12 -24.73 -8.00 1.23
N ASP A 13 -25.75 -7.43 0.56
CA ASP A 13 -25.79 -7.35 -0.91
C ASP A 13 -24.65 -6.48 -1.44
N MET A 14 -24.39 -5.34 -0.84
CA MET A 14 -23.23 -4.50 -1.19
C MET A 14 -21.92 -5.26 -1.06
N ARG A 15 -21.72 -6.04 0.01
CA ARG A 15 -20.53 -6.90 0.18
C ARG A 15 -20.41 -7.93 -0.94
N ARG A 16 -21.53 -8.57 -1.30
CA ARG A 16 -21.59 -9.55 -2.38
C ARG A 16 -21.20 -8.92 -3.72
N LEU A 17 -21.80 -7.79 -4.06
CA LEU A 17 -21.56 -7.07 -5.32
C LEU A 17 -20.11 -6.58 -5.44
N LEU A 18 -19.53 -6.05 -4.36
CA LEU A 18 -18.12 -5.66 -4.33
C LEU A 18 -17.18 -6.85 -4.56
N ARG A 19 -17.52 -8.05 -4.05
CA ARG A 19 -16.75 -9.29 -4.31
C ARG A 19 -16.87 -9.73 -5.77
N VAL A 20 -18.08 -9.77 -6.32
CA VAL A 20 -18.34 -10.13 -7.73
C VAL A 20 -17.56 -9.21 -8.67
N ARG A 21 -17.49 -7.92 -8.36
CA ARG A 21 -16.71 -6.93 -9.14
C ARG A 21 -15.22 -6.93 -8.80
N SER A 22 -14.72 -7.92 -8.09
CA SER A 22 -13.29 -8.09 -7.76
C SER A 22 -12.64 -6.89 -7.05
N TYR A 23 -13.41 -6.14 -6.25
CA TYR A 23 -12.82 -5.09 -5.41
C TYR A 23 -11.91 -5.68 -4.34
N SER A 24 -10.82 -4.98 -4.02
CA SER A 24 -9.91 -5.41 -2.96
C SER A 24 -10.64 -5.50 -1.61
N LYS A 25 -10.25 -6.44 -0.74
CA LYS A 25 -10.81 -6.56 0.62
C LYS A 25 -10.80 -5.22 1.37
N ARG A 26 -9.72 -4.45 1.23
CA ARG A 26 -9.62 -3.12 1.86
C ARG A 26 -10.66 -2.13 1.34
N THR A 27 -10.90 -2.12 0.03
CA THR A 27 -11.93 -1.26 -0.58
C THR A 27 -13.31 -1.69 -0.11
N LEU A 28 -13.57 -2.99 -0.10
CA LEU A 28 -14.81 -3.57 0.40
C LEU A 28 -15.07 -3.14 1.84
N ASP A 29 -14.10 -3.36 2.76
CA ASP A 29 -14.25 -3.00 4.17
C ASP A 29 -14.48 -1.48 4.35
N THR A 30 -13.82 -0.66 3.53
CA THR A 30 -13.97 0.79 3.59
C THR A 30 -15.33 1.25 3.08
N TYR A 31 -15.78 0.71 1.95
CA TYR A 31 -17.07 1.08 1.33
C TYR A 31 -18.24 0.66 2.22
N VAL A 32 -18.21 -0.57 2.71
CA VAL A 32 -19.23 -1.07 3.62
C VAL A 32 -19.27 -0.26 4.91
N ARG A 33 -18.13 0.15 5.47
CA ARG A 33 -18.07 0.99 6.66
C ARG A 33 -18.70 2.37 6.43
N TRP A 34 -18.50 2.98 5.26
CA TRP A 34 -19.14 4.25 4.93
C TRP A 34 -20.65 4.11 4.79
N ALA A 35 -21.13 3.08 4.09
CA ALA A 35 -22.57 2.79 4.00
C ALA A 35 -23.16 2.50 5.37
N GLN A 36 -22.47 1.73 6.21
CA GLN A 36 -22.90 1.45 7.58
C GLN A 36 -23.05 2.72 8.41
N ARG A 37 -22.03 3.61 8.42
CA ARG A 37 -22.09 4.88 9.16
C ARG A 37 -23.22 5.80 8.67
N PHE A 38 -23.49 5.79 7.38
CA PHE A 38 -24.59 6.55 6.80
C PHE A 38 -25.95 6.01 7.25
N LEU A 39 -26.14 4.69 7.22
CA LEU A 39 -27.37 4.05 7.73
C LEU A 39 -27.55 4.24 9.24
N GLU A 40 -26.44 4.24 10.01
CA GLU A 40 -26.49 4.55 11.46
C GLU A 40 -26.96 5.98 11.74
N SER A 41 -26.52 6.94 10.94
CA SER A 41 -26.92 8.35 11.10
C SER A 41 -28.38 8.62 10.70
N HIS A 42 -29.00 7.72 9.93
CA HIS A 42 -30.40 7.82 9.47
C HIS A 42 -31.24 6.61 9.91
N SER A 43 -30.99 6.09 11.11
CA SER A 43 -31.62 4.87 11.62
C SER A 43 -33.13 4.93 11.74
N SER A 44 -33.74 6.14 11.82
CA SER A 44 -35.16 6.38 11.84
C SER A 44 -35.82 6.44 10.45
N THR A 45 -35.01 6.51 9.38
CA THR A 45 -35.51 6.62 8.00
C THR A 45 -35.41 5.25 7.31
N PRO A 46 -36.53 4.71 6.76
CA PRO A 46 -36.48 3.50 5.96
C PRO A 46 -35.48 3.63 4.79
N VAL A 47 -34.77 2.54 4.47
CA VAL A 47 -33.64 2.57 3.51
C VAL A 47 -34.12 2.98 2.10
N ASP A 48 -35.31 2.59 1.70
CA ASP A 48 -35.96 2.95 0.45
C ASP A 48 -36.29 4.45 0.31
N ARG A 49 -36.44 5.14 1.44
CA ARG A 49 -36.72 6.58 1.51
C ARG A 49 -35.48 7.46 1.64
N LEU A 50 -34.31 6.88 1.75
CA LEU A 50 -33.06 7.64 1.78
C LEU A 50 -32.81 8.27 0.40
N THR A 51 -32.49 9.56 0.38
CA THR A 51 -32.29 10.35 -0.83
C THR A 51 -30.87 10.93 -0.92
N ARG A 52 -30.59 11.61 -2.00
CA ARG A 52 -29.39 12.41 -2.18
C ARG A 52 -29.21 13.44 -1.07
N ASP A 53 -30.28 14.11 -0.65
CA ASP A 53 -30.22 15.15 0.38
C ASP A 53 -29.72 14.60 1.71
N HIS A 54 -30.15 13.41 2.09
CA HIS A 54 -29.63 12.71 3.30
C HIS A 54 -28.12 12.44 3.18
N VAL A 55 -27.61 12.13 1.98
CA VAL A 55 -26.17 11.93 1.77
C VAL A 55 -25.42 13.25 1.84
N GLU A 56 -25.97 14.33 1.29
CA GLU A 56 -25.37 15.66 1.37
C GLU A 56 -25.32 16.16 2.81
N GLU A 57 -26.39 16.00 3.57
CA GLU A 57 -26.45 16.33 4.99
C GLU A 57 -25.41 15.54 5.80
N PHE A 58 -25.36 14.22 5.62
CA PHE A 58 -24.37 13.36 6.27
C PHE A 58 -22.93 13.81 6.00
N LEU A 59 -22.62 14.11 4.75
CA LEU A 59 -21.28 14.56 4.36
C LEU A 59 -21.00 15.99 4.87
N ALA A 60 -22.01 16.86 4.92
CA ALA A 60 -21.91 18.20 5.48
C ALA A 60 -21.59 18.15 6.98
N VAL A 61 -22.36 17.40 7.75
CA VAL A 61 -22.14 17.22 9.20
C VAL A 61 -20.73 16.72 9.49
N LEU A 62 -20.25 15.70 8.74
CA LEU A 62 -18.91 15.17 8.91
C LEU A 62 -17.81 16.17 8.56
N THR A 63 -18.07 17.07 7.60
CA THR A 63 -17.11 18.09 7.16
C THR A 63 -17.07 19.28 8.11
N THR A 64 -18.23 19.80 8.51
CA THR A 64 -18.34 20.98 9.40
C THR A 64 -17.83 20.70 10.81
N GLN A 65 -18.01 19.47 11.30
CA GLN A 65 -17.41 19.03 12.57
C GLN A 65 -15.90 18.83 12.51
N GLY A 66 -15.22 19.21 11.40
CA GLY A 66 -13.78 19.08 11.22
C GLY A 66 -13.27 17.64 11.18
N ARG A 67 -14.16 16.65 11.08
CA ARG A 67 -13.82 15.22 11.21
C ARG A 67 -13.45 14.58 9.87
N LEU A 68 -13.65 15.25 8.74
CA LEU A 68 -13.47 14.64 7.42
C LEU A 68 -12.60 15.49 6.49
N ALA A 69 -11.42 14.98 6.16
CA ALA A 69 -10.57 15.58 5.13
C ALA A 69 -11.21 15.42 3.72
N PRO A 70 -10.95 16.34 2.76
CA PRO A 70 -11.51 16.29 1.40
C PRO A 70 -11.39 14.93 0.71
N LYS A 71 -10.22 14.30 0.83
CA LYS A 71 -9.98 12.96 0.27
C LYS A 71 -10.88 11.88 0.89
N SER A 72 -11.11 11.94 2.19
CA SER A 72 -12.00 11.00 2.89
C SER A 72 -13.46 11.26 2.55
N ARG A 73 -13.85 12.54 2.36
CA ARG A 73 -15.17 12.91 1.86
C ARG A 73 -15.40 12.31 0.47
N ASN A 74 -14.47 12.47 -0.46
CA ASN A 74 -14.56 11.91 -1.80
C ASN A 74 -14.65 10.37 -1.78
N GLN A 75 -13.98 9.72 -0.83
CA GLN A 75 -14.08 8.27 -0.64
C GLN A 75 -15.46 7.87 -0.12
N ALA A 76 -16.01 8.61 0.84
CA ALA A 76 -17.37 8.38 1.35
C ALA A 76 -18.41 8.57 0.25
N THR A 77 -18.31 9.66 -0.53
CA THR A 77 -19.17 9.90 -1.70
C THR A 77 -19.13 8.74 -2.68
N SER A 78 -17.94 8.23 -3.01
CA SER A 78 -17.82 7.09 -3.94
C SER A 78 -18.41 5.79 -3.36
N ALA A 79 -18.30 5.58 -2.04
CA ALA A 79 -18.87 4.42 -1.38
C ALA A 79 -20.40 4.48 -1.34
N LEU A 80 -20.97 5.66 -1.05
CA LEU A 80 -22.41 5.87 -1.03
C LEU A 80 -23.02 5.84 -2.44
N ALA A 81 -22.34 6.41 -3.44
CA ALA A 81 -22.75 6.28 -4.85
C ALA A 81 -22.80 4.81 -5.28
N PHE A 82 -21.81 4.00 -4.87
CA PHE A 82 -21.86 2.56 -5.11
C PHE A 82 -23.03 1.89 -4.40
N PHE A 83 -23.29 2.24 -3.13
CA PHE A 83 -24.39 1.70 -2.35
C PHE A 83 -25.76 2.00 -3.00
N PHE A 84 -26.02 3.26 -3.36
CA PHE A 84 -27.26 3.66 -4.00
C PHE A 84 -27.43 2.97 -5.35
N ARG A 85 -26.43 3.03 -6.24
CA ARG A 85 -26.53 2.47 -7.57
C ARG A 85 -26.65 0.94 -7.58
N GLU A 86 -25.80 0.28 -6.81
CA GLU A 86 -25.66 -1.18 -6.94
C GLU A 86 -26.51 -1.96 -5.96
N ALA A 87 -26.71 -1.45 -4.75
CA ALA A 87 -27.50 -2.14 -3.72
C ALA A 87 -28.97 -1.70 -3.70
N LEU A 88 -29.24 -0.42 -4.03
CA LEU A 88 -30.63 0.12 -4.07
C LEU A 88 -31.18 0.23 -5.48
N GLY A 89 -30.35 0.04 -6.53
CA GLY A 89 -30.78 0.21 -7.93
C GLY A 89 -31.08 1.66 -8.32
N ARG A 90 -30.51 2.66 -7.67
CA ARG A 90 -30.82 4.08 -7.80
C ARG A 90 -29.55 4.87 -8.14
N ASP A 91 -29.59 5.71 -9.19
CA ASP A 91 -28.40 6.42 -9.71
C ASP A 91 -28.36 7.93 -9.35
N GLU A 92 -29.08 8.34 -8.31
CA GLU A 92 -29.22 9.74 -7.87
C GLU A 92 -27.89 10.40 -7.49
N LEU A 93 -26.87 9.62 -7.12
CA LEU A 93 -25.59 10.13 -6.67
C LEU A 93 -24.51 10.20 -7.78
N TYR A 94 -24.88 9.94 -9.05
CA TYR A 94 -23.91 9.92 -10.15
C TYR A 94 -23.15 11.24 -10.30
N ALA A 95 -23.82 12.36 -10.16
CA ALA A 95 -23.28 13.71 -10.36
C ALA A 95 -22.92 14.45 -9.04
N MET A 96 -22.68 13.74 -7.94
CA MET A 96 -22.30 14.43 -6.68
C MET A 96 -20.96 15.15 -6.81
N PRO A 97 -20.89 16.45 -6.43
CA PRO A 97 -19.67 17.23 -6.53
C PRO A 97 -18.60 16.68 -5.58
N ARG A 98 -17.38 16.50 -6.10
CA ARG A 98 -16.22 16.11 -5.30
C ARG A 98 -15.63 17.33 -4.59
N ALA A 99 -15.19 17.13 -3.36
CA ALA A 99 -14.44 18.15 -2.65
C ALA A 99 -13.09 18.40 -3.34
N LYS A 100 -12.72 19.67 -3.49
CA LYS A 100 -11.43 20.07 -4.05
C LYS A 100 -10.31 19.61 -3.11
N GLU A 101 -9.41 18.76 -3.63
CA GLU A 101 -8.25 18.29 -2.90
C GLU A 101 -7.08 19.27 -3.12
N SER A 102 -6.45 19.73 -2.04
CA SER A 102 -5.22 20.50 -2.17
C SER A 102 -4.09 19.54 -2.62
N ARG A 103 -3.43 19.86 -3.72
CA ARG A 103 -2.22 19.15 -4.15
C ARG A 103 -1.06 19.56 -3.26
N ARG A 104 -0.77 18.78 -2.23
CA ARG A 104 0.47 18.98 -1.45
C ARG A 104 1.63 18.38 -2.21
N VAL A 105 2.72 19.16 -2.32
CA VAL A 105 3.99 18.63 -2.87
C VAL A 105 4.41 17.41 -2.05
N PRO A 106 4.66 16.26 -2.68
CA PRO A 106 5.04 15.06 -1.97
C PRO A 106 6.37 15.24 -1.24
N SER A 107 6.44 14.83 0.03
CA SER A 107 7.72 14.79 0.74
C SER A 107 8.68 13.81 0.06
N VAL A 108 9.84 14.29 -0.31
CA VAL A 108 10.95 13.54 -0.91
C VAL A 108 12.21 13.77 -0.08
N LEU A 109 12.97 12.70 0.14
CA LEU A 109 14.24 12.73 0.86
C LEU A 109 15.42 12.72 -0.13
N SER A 110 16.46 13.48 0.20
CA SER A 110 17.76 13.32 -0.46
C SER A 110 18.38 11.97 -0.10
N HIS A 111 19.37 11.50 -0.88
CA HIS A 111 20.11 10.27 -0.57
C HIS A 111 20.69 10.29 0.86
N ARG A 112 21.28 11.42 1.27
CA ARG A 112 21.79 11.62 2.66
C ARG A 112 20.70 11.45 3.70
N GLN A 113 19.53 12.07 3.50
CA GLN A 113 18.39 11.97 4.42
C GLN A 113 17.86 10.53 4.51
N VAL A 114 17.77 9.82 3.38
CA VAL A 114 17.38 8.39 3.39
C VAL A 114 18.37 7.58 4.23
N ARG A 115 19.67 7.78 4.05
CA ARG A 115 20.70 7.06 4.84
C ARG A 115 20.56 7.34 6.35
N LEU A 116 20.26 8.57 6.75
CA LEU A 116 20.02 8.92 8.16
C LEU A 116 18.83 8.15 8.73
N VAL A 117 17.69 8.09 8.03
CA VAL A 117 16.52 7.34 8.50
C VAL A 117 16.78 5.83 8.52
N LEU A 118 17.41 5.29 7.47
CA LEU A 118 17.77 3.86 7.40
C LEU A 118 18.77 3.47 8.49
N GLY A 119 19.67 4.38 8.89
CA GLY A 119 20.60 4.20 9.98
C GLY A 119 19.93 4.01 11.35
N GLN A 120 18.75 4.59 11.55
CA GLN A 120 17.93 4.43 12.76
C GLN A 120 17.08 3.15 12.75
N LEU A 121 17.05 2.40 11.64
CA LEU A 121 16.36 1.13 11.53
C LEU A 121 17.34 -0.02 11.74
N SER A 122 16.88 -1.12 12.33
CA SER A 122 17.66 -2.33 12.54
C SER A 122 17.01 -3.57 11.93
N GLY A 123 17.81 -4.62 11.71
CA GLY A 123 17.38 -5.95 11.27
C GLY A 123 16.46 -5.90 10.03
N LYS A 124 15.37 -6.66 10.10
CA LYS A 124 14.40 -6.77 9.00
C LYS A 124 13.75 -5.44 8.59
N TYR A 125 13.62 -4.49 9.52
CA TYR A 125 13.00 -3.20 9.21
C TYR A 125 13.92 -2.30 8.38
N ARG A 126 15.23 -2.34 8.66
CA ARG A 126 16.24 -1.67 7.84
C ARG A 126 16.26 -2.25 6.44
N LEU A 127 16.20 -3.57 6.32
CA LEU A 127 16.18 -4.25 5.02
C LEU A 127 14.92 -3.93 4.23
N LEU A 128 13.73 -3.91 4.87
CA LEU A 128 12.47 -3.48 4.25
C LEU A 128 12.53 -2.02 3.78
N GLY A 129 13.05 -1.12 4.61
CA GLY A 129 13.24 0.29 4.23
C GLY A 129 14.18 0.43 3.03
N SER A 130 15.29 -0.33 3.04
CA SER A 130 16.28 -0.35 1.95
C SER A 130 15.69 -0.88 0.65
N LEU A 131 14.85 -1.92 0.68
CA LEU A 131 14.15 -2.43 -0.50
C LEU A 131 13.12 -1.42 -1.06
N MET A 132 12.38 -0.74 -0.19
CA MET A 132 11.45 0.30 -0.63
C MET A 132 12.16 1.48 -1.29
N TYR A 133 13.37 1.81 -0.84
CA TYR A 133 14.18 2.87 -1.45
C TYR A 133 15.01 2.38 -2.64
N GLY A 134 15.65 1.22 -2.55
CA GLY A 134 16.60 0.74 -3.57
C GLY A 134 15.95 0.06 -4.77
N ALA A 135 14.80 -0.60 -4.56
CA ALA A 135 14.03 -1.28 -5.60
C ALA A 135 12.66 -0.63 -5.89
N GLY A 136 12.33 0.44 -5.18
CA GLY A 136 11.07 1.15 -5.37
C GLY A 136 9.81 0.34 -4.98
N LEU A 137 9.93 -0.68 -4.14
CA LEU A 137 8.80 -1.54 -3.74
C LEU A 137 7.74 -0.77 -2.93
N ARG A 138 6.45 -1.13 -3.13
CA ARG A 138 5.40 -0.74 -2.19
C ARG A 138 5.58 -1.50 -0.87
N LEU A 139 5.13 -0.92 0.24
CA LEU A 139 5.19 -1.60 1.54
C LEU A 139 4.57 -3.00 1.51
N THR A 140 3.41 -3.15 0.88
CA THR A 140 2.73 -4.43 0.74
C THR A 140 3.51 -5.42 -0.13
N GLU A 141 4.10 -4.97 -1.23
CA GLU A 141 4.93 -5.76 -2.12
C GLU A 141 6.18 -6.28 -1.37
N ALA A 142 6.86 -5.39 -0.64
CA ALA A 142 8.03 -5.77 0.16
C ALA A 142 7.69 -6.80 1.26
N HIS A 143 6.51 -6.69 1.88
CA HIS A 143 6.06 -7.65 2.89
C HIS A 143 5.66 -8.99 2.31
N GLN A 144 5.03 -8.99 1.12
CA GLN A 144 4.56 -10.20 0.44
C GLN A 144 5.63 -10.93 -0.35
N LEU A 145 6.86 -10.37 -0.39
CA LEU A 145 8.00 -10.95 -1.09
C LEU A 145 8.28 -12.36 -0.55
N ARG A 146 8.37 -13.33 -1.46
CA ARG A 146 8.72 -14.71 -1.16
C ARG A 146 10.15 -15.01 -1.55
N VAL A 147 10.72 -16.08 -0.99
CA VAL A 147 12.10 -16.48 -1.28
C VAL A 147 12.31 -16.69 -2.77
N LYS A 148 11.39 -17.36 -3.44
CA LYS A 148 11.44 -17.62 -4.90
C LYS A 148 11.32 -16.38 -5.79
N ASP A 149 10.94 -15.24 -5.22
CA ASP A 149 10.76 -14.00 -5.99
C ASP A 149 12.07 -13.20 -6.08
N ILE A 150 13.14 -13.64 -5.40
CA ILE A 150 14.44 -13.02 -5.42
C ILE A 150 15.40 -13.87 -6.27
N ASP A 151 15.85 -13.29 -7.36
CA ASP A 151 16.93 -13.84 -8.16
C ASP A 151 18.25 -13.12 -7.81
N PHE A 152 19.14 -13.84 -7.14
CA PHE A 152 20.42 -13.30 -6.71
C PHE A 152 21.47 -13.28 -7.80
N ASP A 153 21.29 -14.07 -8.86
CA ASP A 153 22.25 -14.19 -9.95
C ASP A 153 21.94 -13.14 -11.03
N LEU A 154 20.66 -12.97 -11.36
CA LEU A 154 20.20 -11.92 -12.28
C LEU A 154 20.01 -10.56 -11.60
N LEU A 155 20.22 -10.45 -10.29
CA LEU A 155 19.97 -9.24 -9.49
C LEU A 155 18.58 -8.65 -9.70
N GLN A 156 17.58 -9.52 -9.65
CA GLN A 156 16.18 -9.17 -9.92
C GLN A 156 15.24 -9.59 -8.78
N ILE A 157 14.17 -8.84 -8.66
CA ILE A 157 13.03 -9.17 -7.77
C ILE A 157 11.78 -9.23 -8.64
N THR A 158 11.06 -10.35 -8.58
CA THR A 158 9.74 -10.49 -9.19
C THR A 158 8.68 -9.98 -8.22
N VAL A 159 8.00 -8.90 -8.59
CA VAL A 159 6.84 -8.36 -7.84
C VAL A 159 5.58 -8.96 -8.44
N ARG A 160 4.92 -9.82 -7.65
CA ARG A 160 3.69 -10.50 -8.07
C ARG A 160 2.46 -9.72 -7.68
N ASP A 161 1.37 -9.92 -8.43
CA ASP A 161 0.06 -9.32 -8.16
C ASP A 161 0.12 -7.81 -7.93
N GLY A 162 0.95 -7.10 -8.71
CA GLY A 162 0.96 -5.65 -8.74
C GLY A 162 -0.43 -5.08 -8.99
N LYS A 163 -0.61 -3.76 -8.85
CA LYS A 163 -1.89 -3.11 -9.13
C LYS A 163 -2.38 -3.48 -10.55
N GLY A 164 -3.50 -4.23 -10.63
CA GLY A 164 -4.05 -4.75 -11.89
C GLY A 164 -3.57 -6.18 -12.25
N ALA A 165 -3.11 -6.97 -11.27
CA ALA A 165 -2.71 -8.38 -11.42
C ALA A 165 -1.61 -8.62 -12.48
N LYS A 166 -0.70 -7.64 -12.67
CA LYS A 166 0.43 -7.78 -13.60
C LYS A 166 1.72 -7.92 -12.79
N ASP A 167 2.43 -9.01 -13.04
CA ASP A 167 3.78 -9.21 -12.52
C ASP A 167 4.75 -8.23 -13.19
N ARG A 168 5.79 -7.84 -12.47
CA ARG A 168 6.88 -7.04 -12.99
C ARG A 168 8.19 -7.40 -12.33
N TRP A 169 9.27 -7.15 -13.03
CA TRP A 169 10.63 -7.24 -12.47
C TRP A 169 11.11 -5.87 -12.04
N VAL A 170 11.83 -5.85 -10.93
CA VAL A 170 12.57 -4.67 -10.46
C VAL A 170 14.01 -5.10 -10.12
N MET A 171 14.93 -4.15 -10.11
CA MET A 171 16.30 -4.41 -9.74
C MET A 171 16.43 -4.84 -8.27
N LEU A 172 17.28 -5.80 -8.00
CA LEU A 172 17.81 -6.10 -6.66
C LEU A 172 19.10 -5.30 -6.48
N PRO A 173 19.16 -4.31 -5.57
CA PRO A 173 20.42 -3.61 -5.33
C PRO A 173 21.50 -4.56 -4.80
N GLU A 174 22.67 -4.61 -5.45
CA GLU A 174 23.79 -5.48 -5.07
C GLU A 174 24.18 -5.33 -3.58
N LEU A 175 24.17 -4.10 -3.08
CA LEU A 175 24.44 -3.78 -1.68
C LEU A 175 23.53 -4.53 -0.69
N LEU A 176 22.35 -4.96 -1.12
CA LEU A 176 21.40 -5.67 -0.28
C LEU A 176 21.55 -7.20 -0.34
N VAL A 177 22.29 -7.74 -1.34
CA VAL A 177 22.45 -9.18 -1.55
C VAL A 177 22.95 -9.90 -0.29
N PRO A 178 24.04 -9.47 0.38
CA PRO A 178 24.52 -10.18 1.55
C PRO A 178 23.50 -10.19 2.70
N ALA A 179 22.78 -9.08 2.90
CA ALA A 179 21.77 -8.97 3.96
C ALA A 179 20.53 -9.80 3.64
N LEU A 180 20.12 -9.88 2.37
CA LEU A 180 18.99 -10.70 1.93
C LEU A 180 19.31 -12.18 1.99
N ARG A 181 20.51 -12.62 1.60
CA ARG A 181 20.95 -14.01 1.74
C ARG A 181 20.92 -14.46 3.21
N ARG A 182 21.43 -13.62 4.13
CA ARG A 182 21.32 -13.89 5.58
C ARG A 182 19.86 -13.94 6.07
N GLN A 183 19.00 -13.07 5.53
CA GLN A 183 17.58 -13.09 5.88
C GLN A 183 16.88 -14.37 5.37
N VAL A 184 17.19 -14.82 4.16
CA VAL A 184 16.66 -16.07 3.59
C VAL A 184 17.14 -17.28 4.39
N ALA A 185 18.42 -17.32 4.80
CA ALA A 185 18.95 -18.38 5.66
C ALA A 185 18.18 -18.47 7.01
N ARG A 186 17.93 -17.33 7.67
CA ARG A 186 17.10 -17.29 8.88
C ARG A 186 15.67 -17.79 8.66
N VAL A 187 15.10 -17.49 7.48
CA VAL A 187 13.76 -17.99 7.13
C VAL A 187 13.79 -19.50 6.94
N ALA A 188 14.85 -20.04 6.35
CA ALA A 188 15.04 -21.49 6.17
C ALA A 188 15.11 -22.21 7.52
N GLU A 189 15.95 -21.74 8.43
CA GLU A 189 16.08 -22.26 9.81
C GLU A 189 14.72 -22.22 10.53
N GLN A 190 14.06 -21.04 10.52
CA GLN A 190 12.75 -20.86 11.16
C GLN A 190 11.68 -21.77 10.54
N ASN A 191 11.68 -21.99 9.21
CA ASN A 191 10.75 -22.90 8.56
C ASN A 191 10.96 -24.35 8.98
N GLN A 192 12.22 -24.78 9.11
CA GLN A 192 12.55 -26.12 9.63
C GLN A 192 12.04 -26.34 11.06
N ASP A 193 12.25 -25.38 11.96
CA ASP A 193 11.79 -25.43 13.34
C ASP A 193 10.25 -25.44 13.43
N ASP A 194 9.61 -24.57 12.64
CA ASP A 194 8.15 -24.54 12.54
C ASP A 194 7.60 -25.88 12.04
N ARG A 195 8.25 -26.53 11.06
CA ARG A 195 7.85 -27.84 10.54
C ARG A 195 7.99 -28.95 11.59
N ARG A 196 9.08 -28.95 12.36
CA ARG A 196 9.26 -29.89 13.48
C ARG A 196 8.17 -29.74 14.54
N SER A 197 7.62 -28.52 14.68
CA SER A 197 6.53 -28.20 15.60
C SER A 197 5.12 -28.34 14.98
N GLY A 198 4.99 -29.03 13.84
CA GLY A 198 3.71 -29.26 13.17
C GLY A 198 3.14 -28.03 12.44
N GLY A 199 3.99 -27.03 12.14
CA GLY A 199 3.66 -25.81 11.40
C GLY A 199 4.43 -25.67 10.09
N GLY A 200 4.89 -24.47 9.75
CA GLY A 200 5.73 -24.18 8.59
C GLY A 200 4.96 -23.91 7.30
N TRP A 201 3.64 -23.77 7.38
CA TRP A 201 2.81 -23.45 6.22
C TRP A 201 2.89 -21.95 5.87
N ALA A 202 3.12 -21.64 4.59
CA ALA A 202 2.91 -20.31 4.02
C ALA A 202 1.65 -20.33 3.14
N ALA A 203 0.73 -19.40 3.36
CA ALA A 203 -0.49 -19.31 2.57
C ALA A 203 -0.16 -19.14 1.08
N LEU A 204 -0.74 -19.99 0.25
CA LEU A 204 -0.58 -19.99 -1.20
C LEU A 204 -1.72 -19.24 -1.90
N PRO A 205 -1.53 -18.75 -3.13
CA PRO A 205 -2.64 -18.33 -3.98
C PRO A 205 -3.67 -19.46 -4.15
N ASN A 206 -4.97 -19.13 -4.09
CA ASN A 206 -6.06 -20.11 -4.02
C ASN A 206 -6.00 -21.22 -5.07
N ALA A 207 -5.67 -20.89 -6.33
CA ALA A 207 -5.55 -21.88 -7.40
C ALA A 207 -4.40 -22.84 -7.15
N LEU A 208 -3.26 -22.34 -6.65
CA LEU A 208 -2.09 -23.16 -6.38
C LEU A 208 -2.27 -24.03 -5.13
N ALA A 209 -2.92 -23.53 -4.11
CA ALA A 209 -3.21 -24.30 -2.89
C ALA A 209 -3.97 -25.61 -3.20
N ARG A 210 -4.77 -25.61 -4.27
CA ARG A 210 -5.48 -26.83 -4.75
C ARG A 210 -4.60 -27.72 -5.60
N LYS A 211 -3.75 -27.13 -6.49
CA LYS A 211 -2.90 -27.90 -7.43
C LYS A 211 -1.66 -28.49 -6.75
N ALA A 212 -1.09 -27.79 -5.78
CA ALA A 212 0.12 -28.17 -5.08
C ALA A 212 -0.06 -28.02 -3.56
N PRO A 213 -0.80 -28.91 -2.90
CA PRO A 213 -1.21 -28.76 -1.49
C PRO A 213 -0.05 -28.84 -0.49
N THR A 214 1.15 -29.25 -0.90
CA THR A 214 2.37 -29.32 -0.08
C THR A 214 3.32 -28.15 -0.31
N ALA A 215 3.20 -27.43 -1.42
CA ALA A 215 4.13 -26.35 -1.79
C ALA A 215 4.27 -25.25 -0.72
N GLY A 216 3.22 -25.02 0.09
CA GLY A 216 3.28 -24.04 1.18
C GLY A 216 4.30 -24.35 2.27
N TYR A 217 4.82 -25.57 2.34
CA TYR A 217 5.89 -25.96 3.28
C TYR A 217 7.30 -25.75 2.70
N GLU A 218 7.41 -25.57 1.39
CA GLU A 218 8.68 -25.36 0.71
C GLU A 218 9.26 -23.99 1.03
N LEU A 219 10.59 -23.90 1.16
CA LEU A 219 11.30 -22.64 1.40
C LEU A 219 10.99 -21.59 0.32
N ALA A 220 10.91 -22.02 -0.93
CA ALA A 220 10.61 -21.16 -2.06
C ALA A 220 9.33 -20.31 -1.86
N TRP A 221 8.33 -20.85 -1.18
CA TRP A 221 7.05 -20.19 -0.94
C TRP A 221 6.99 -19.40 0.37
N GLN A 222 7.96 -19.54 1.26
CA GLN A 222 8.00 -18.78 2.51
C GLN A 222 8.16 -17.28 2.22
N PHE A 223 7.55 -16.45 3.09
CA PHE A 223 7.77 -15.00 3.02
C PHE A 223 9.18 -14.65 3.49
N VAL A 224 9.84 -13.74 2.81
CA VAL A 224 11.18 -13.23 3.20
C VAL A 224 11.11 -12.50 4.55
N PHE A 225 9.94 -11.91 4.85
CA PHE A 225 9.69 -11.19 6.10
C PHE A 225 8.49 -11.81 6.84
N PRO A 226 8.64 -12.98 7.44
CA PRO A 226 7.56 -13.65 8.14
C PRO A 226 7.19 -12.93 9.43
N ALA A 227 5.95 -13.12 9.87
CA ALA A 227 5.48 -12.70 11.18
C ALA A 227 6.25 -13.44 12.30
N SER A 228 6.40 -12.78 13.44
CA SER A 228 7.11 -13.36 14.60
C SER A 228 6.33 -14.53 15.23
N ARG A 229 5.02 -14.57 15.08
CA ARG A 229 4.15 -15.63 15.62
C ARG A 229 3.53 -16.43 14.47
N SER A 230 3.41 -17.73 14.65
CA SER A 230 2.62 -18.59 13.77
C SER A 230 1.12 -18.43 14.08
N SER A 231 0.27 -18.62 13.07
CA SER A 231 -1.19 -18.61 13.19
C SER A 231 -1.78 -19.70 12.30
N LYS A 232 -3.05 -20.05 12.53
CA LYS A 232 -3.79 -20.92 11.61
C LYS A 232 -4.25 -20.08 10.40
N ASP A 233 -4.05 -20.61 9.21
CA ASP A 233 -4.60 -20.05 7.98
C ASP A 233 -6.12 -20.26 7.99
N PRO A 234 -6.93 -19.19 7.92
CA PRO A 234 -8.40 -19.32 7.98
C PRO A 234 -9.00 -20.15 6.84
N ALA A 235 -8.34 -20.21 5.68
CA ALA A 235 -8.84 -20.93 4.51
C ALA A 235 -8.53 -22.43 4.56
N THR A 236 -7.39 -22.82 5.15
CA THR A 236 -6.91 -24.22 5.11
C THR A 236 -6.79 -24.85 6.49
N GLY A 237 -6.91 -24.08 7.58
CA GLY A 237 -6.67 -24.52 8.95
C GLY A 237 -5.19 -24.85 9.27
N LYS A 238 -4.31 -24.84 8.26
CA LYS A 238 -2.88 -25.16 8.42
C LYS A 238 -2.15 -24.10 9.24
N ARG A 239 -1.21 -24.53 10.08
CA ARG A 239 -0.43 -23.66 10.94
C ARG A 239 0.84 -23.17 10.23
N GLY A 240 1.07 -21.86 10.27
CA GLY A 240 2.28 -21.28 9.68
C GLY A 240 2.43 -19.78 9.94
N ARG A 241 3.37 -19.16 9.24
CA ARG A 241 3.62 -17.74 9.38
C ARG A 241 3.13 -17.00 8.16
N TYR A 242 2.26 -16.02 8.40
CA TYR A 242 1.93 -15.03 7.38
C TYR A 242 3.07 -13.99 7.29
N HIS A 243 3.02 -13.09 6.33
CA HIS A 243 4.01 -12.01 6.26
C HIS A 243 3.87 -11.03 7.44
N LEU A 244 4.93 -10.31 7.74
CA LEU A 244 4.94 -9.26 8.76
C LEU A 244 3.81 -8.24 8.51
N HIS A 245 3.14 -7.82 9.57
CA HIS A 245 2.05 -6.85 9.45
C HIS A 245 2.57 -5.45 9.11
N ALA A 246 1.92 -4.76 8.18
CA ALA A 246 2.34 -3.46 7.67
C ALA A 246 2.51 -2.39 8.77
N SER A 247 1.64 -2.39 9.79
CA SER A 247 1.71 -1.43 10.89
C SER A 247 2.99 -1.54 11.70
N SER A 248 3.62 -2.73 11.77
CA SER A 248 4.90 -2.92 12.47
C SER A 248 6.01 -2.11 11.79
N THR A 249 6.12 -2.22 10.46
CA THR A 249 7.11 -1.43 9.69
C THR A 249 6.78 0.05 9.71
N GLN A 250 5.51 0.42 9.60
CA GLN A 250 5.09 1.83 9.66
C GLN A 250 5.47 2.49 11.00
N ARG A 251 5.27 1.79 12.13
CA ARG A 251 5.68 2.27 13.46
C ARG A 251 7.19 2.44 13.57
N GLN A 252 7.97 1.47 13.08
CA GLN A 252 9.43 1.54 13.12
C GLN A 252 9.96 2.67 12.23
N VAL A 253 9.43 2.84 11.03
CA VAL A 253 9.79 3.94 10.13
C VAL A 253 9.43 5.30 10.76
N LYS A 254 8.26 5.43 11.41
CA LYS A 254 7.88 6.65 12.12
C LYS A 254 8.86 6.96 13.26
N LYS A 255 9.24 5.95 14.07
CA LYS A 255 10.22 6.10 15.15
C LYS A 255 11.59 6.51 14.61
N ALA A 256 12.06 5.83 13.57
CA ALA A 256 13.34 6.13 12.91
C ALA A 256 13.37 7.54 12.31
N ALA A 257 12.28 7.99 11.71
CA ALA A 257 12.14 9.33 11.17
C ALA A 257 12.26 10.40 12.27
N SER A 258 11.57 10.21 13.40
CA SER A 258 11.69 11.11 14.55
C SER A 258 13.12 11.15 15.09
N ALA A 259 13.76 10.00 15.23
CA ALA A 259 15.14 9.90 15.75
C ALA A 259 16.20 10.47 14.78
N SER A 260 15.89 10.53 13.48
CA SER A 260 16.84 11.09 12.48
C SER A 260 16.94 12.60 12.47
N GLY A 261 16.10 13.33 13.21
CA GLY A 261 16.07 14.79 13.26
C GLY A 261 15.65 15.48 11.95
N ILE A 262 15.09 14.74 10.98
CA ILE A 262 14.71 15.29 9.67
C ILE A 262 13.38 16.03 9.81
N PRO A 263 13.31 17.36 9.50
CA PRO A 263 12.09 18.17 9.64
C PRO A 263 11.11 17.96 8.47
N LYS A 264 10.90 16.69 8.05
CA LYS A 264 10.00 16.31 6.97
C LYS A 264 9.17 15.11 7.39
N PRO A 265 7.90 15.02 7.00
CA PRO A 265 7.10 13.82 7.26
C PRO A 265 7.65 12.64 6.46
N VAL A 266 8.12 11.61 7.17
CA VAL A 266 8.66 10.38 6.57
C VAL A 266 7.72 9.22 6.85
N THR A 267 7.35 8.51 5.81
CA THR A 267 6.55 7.29 5.84
C THR A 267 7.21 6.22 4.98
N CYS A 268 6.75 4.98 5.05
CA CYS A 268 7.21 3.94 4.13
C CYS A 268 7.08 4.35 2.66
N HIS A 269 6.03 5.08 2.32
CA HIS A 269 5.80 5.56 0.95
C HIS A 269 6.78 6.67 0.54
N THR A 270 7.36 7.39 1.50
CA THR A 270 8.39 8.41 1.26
C THR A 270 9.66 7.78 0.68
N PHE A 271 10.10 6.60 1.14
CA PHE A 271 11.23 5.89 0.55
C PHE A 271 11.02 5.59 -0.94
N ARG A 272 9.85 5.06 -1.29
CA ARG A 272 9.52 4.75 -2.68
C ARG A 272 9.40 6.01 -3.55
N ARG A 273 8.85 7.12 -3.02
CA ARG A 273 8.83 8.41 -3.72
C ARG A 273 10.24 8.94 -3.95
N SER A 274 11.10 8.83 -2.92
CA SER A 274 12.49 9.25 -3.03
C SER A 274 13.25 8.41 -4.06
N PHE A 275 13.00 7.09 -4.15
CA PHE A 275 13.52 6.26 -5.23
C PHE A 275 13.13 6.82 -6.61
N ALA A 276 11.82 7.01 -6.87
CA ALA A 276 11.37 7.51 -8.17
C ALA A 276 12.01 8.87 -8.52
N THR A 277 12.05 9.79 -7.56
CA THR A 277 12.66 11.10 -7.76
C THR A 277 14.16 11.02 -8.01
N GLN A 278 14.90 10.14 -7.31
CA GLN A 278 16.35 9.98 -7.55
C GLN A 278 16.64 9.32 -8.91
N MET A 279 15.81 8.37 -9.34
CA MET A 279 15.96 7.78 -10.69
C MET A 279 15.75 8.83 -11.79
N LEU A 280 14.70 9.65 -11.68
CA LEU A 280 14.46 10.74 -12.62
C LEU A 280 15.57 11.78 -12.59
N ARG A 281 16.14 12.11 -11.43
CA ARG A 281 17.31 13.01 -11.29
C ARG A 281 18.59 12.43 -11.90
N ALA A 282 18.74 11.11 -11.86
CA ALA A 282 19.84 10.41 -12.50
C ALA A 282 19.70 10.30 -14.03
N GLY A 283 18.63 10.90 -14.60
CA GLY A 283 18.42 10.95 -16.05
C GLY A 283 17.61 9.80 -16.64
N TYR A 284 17.10 8.88 -15.81
CA TYR A 284 16.22 7.82 -16.32
C TYR A 284 14.88 8.42 -16.77
N ASP A 285 14.38 7.95 -17.91
CA ASP A 285 13.12 8.45 -18.48
C ASP A 285 11.91 8.07 -17.63
N ALA A 286 10.86 8.90 -17.72
CA ALA A 286 9.65 8.74 -16.89
C ALA A 286 8.88 7.44 -17.17
N ARG A 287 8.97 6.86 -18.39
CA ARG A 287 8.29 5.61 -18.75
C ARG A 287 9.00 4.42 -18.13
N SER A 288 10.34 4.40 -18.14
CA SER A 288 11.13 3.39 -17.46
C SER A 288 10.88 3.39 -15.95
N VAL A 289 10.89 4.57 -15.34
CA VAL A 289 10.53 4.72 -13.91
C VAL A 289 9.09 4.29 -13.65
N GLN A 290 8.13 4.62 -14.53
CA GLN A 290 6.75 4.17 -14.44
C GLN A 290 6.64 2.64 -14.42
N LYS A 291 7.34 1.94 -15.33
CA LYS A 291 7.36 0.47 -15.40
C LYS A 291 7.93 -0.13 -14.12
N LEU A 292 9.09 0.32 -13.65
CA LEU A 292 9.70 -0.13 -12.39
C LEU A 292 8.77 0.08 -11.19
N MET A 293 8.13 1.25 -11.12
CA MET A 293 7.18 1.57 -10.07
C MET A 293 5.85 0.79 -10.19
N GLY A 294 5.53 0.22 -11.33
CA GLY A 294 4.23 -0.41 -11.59
C GLY A 294 3.08 0.60 -11.39
N HIS A 295 3.21 1.78 -11.97
CA HIS A 295 2.13 2.76 -12.03
C HIS A 295 1.28 2.49 -13.25
N SER A 296 -0.01 2.19 -13.05
CA SER A 296 -0.97 1.98 -14.12
C SER A 296 -1.23 3.25 -14.95
N ASP A 297 -0.99 4.42 -14.34
CA ASP A 297 -1.19 5.73 -14.95
C ASP A 297 0.11 6.55 -14.86
N ILE A 298 0.60 6.99 -16.02
CA ILE A 298 1.81 7.83 -16.14
C ILE A 298 1.68 9.12 -15.34
N ARG A 299 0.46 9.67 -15.19
CA ARG A 299 0.21 10.88 -14.40
C ARG A 299 0.73 10.76 -12.97
N THR A 300 0.73 9.55 -12.41
CA THR A 300 1.31 9.30 -11.08
C THR A 300 2.83 9.51 -11.08
N THR A 301 3.53 9.11 -12.14
CA THR A 301 4.98 9.32 -12.28
C THR A 301 5.29 10.77 -12.62
N MET A 302 4.47 11.40 -13.47
CA MET A 302 4.62 12.82 -13.83
C MET A 302 4.49 13.75 -12.62
N THR A 303 3.78 13.36 -11.56
CA THR A 303 3.77 14.13 -10.30
C THR A 303 5.19 14.28 -9.70
N TYR A 304 6.06 13.29 -9.87
CA TYR A 304 7.45 13.38 -9.43
C TYR A 304 8.31 14.22 -10.37
N VAL A 305 8.04 14.15 -11.68
CA VAL A 305 8.70 15.00 -12.68
C VAL A 305 8.38 16.47 -12.38
N GLN A 306 7.10 16.81 -12.23
CA GLN A 306 6.68 18.17 -11.87
C GLN A 306 7.33 18.66 -10.57
N ALA A 307 7.37 17.82 -9.52
CA ALA A 307 8.03 18.17 -8.27
C ALA A 307 9.53 18.46 -8.42
N ILE A 308 10.19 17.85 -9.42
CA ILE A 308 11.59 18.15 -9.75
C ILE A 308 11.68 19.47 -10.51
N THR A 309 10.82 19.68 -11.50
CA THR A 309 10.80 20.89 -12.33
C THR A 309 10.38 22.13 -11.53
N ASP A 310 9.27 22.01 -10.77
CA ASP A 310 8.75 23.13 -9.95
C ASP A 310 9.72 23.55 -8.84
N ALA A 311 10.55 22.62 -8.35
CA ALA A 311 11.61 22.91 -7.39
C ALA A 311 12.87 23.53 -8.04
N GLY A 312 12.85 23.81 -9.35
CA GLY A 312 14.00 24.33 -10.08
C GLY A 312 15.21 23.38 -10.09
N ILE A 313 14.98 22.09 -9.88
CA ILE A 313 16.05 21.10 -9.76
C ILE A 313 16.63 20.82 -11.16
N GLY A 314 17.89 21.17 -11.32
CA GLY A 314 18.59 21.22 -12.62
C GLY A 314 18.89 22.67 -13.06
N MET A 315 18.16 23.66 -12.52
CA MET A 315 18.53 25.05 -12.69
C MET A 315 19.47 25.48 -11.54
N ARG A 316 20.60 26.08 -11.88
CA ARG A 316 21.48 26.68 -10.87
C ARG A 316 20.92 28.01 -10.45
N SER A 317 20.89 28.28 -9.15
CA SER A 317 20.54 29.57 -8.62
C SER A 317 21.47 30.65 -9.24
N PRO A 318 20.96 31.85 -9.53
CA PRO A 318 21.85 32.97 -9.91
C PRO A 318 22.95 33.23 -8.87
N LEU A 319 22.72 32.96 -7.60
CA LEU A 319 23.71 33.05 -6.52
C LEU A 319 24.82 32.00 -6.62
N ASP A 320 24.55 30.85 -7.28
CA ASP A 320 25.53 29.76 -7.45
C ASP A 320 26.28 29.87 -8.77
N ARG A 321 25.98 30.85 -9.61
CA ARG A 321 26.78 31.18 -10.77
C ARG A 321 28.07 31.85 -10.26
N ARG A 322 29.16 31.09 -10.23
CA ARG A 322 30.49 31.72 -10.11
C ARG A 322 30.59 32.72 -11.27
N HIS A 323 30.80 33.96 -10.97
CA HIS A 323 31.29 34.94 -11.94
C HIS A 323 32.65 34.40 -12.45
N ASN A 324 32.64 33.70 -13.58
CA ASN A 324 33.80 33.64 -14.43
C ASN A 324 33.78 34.95 -15.19
N GLN A 325 34.30 35.98 -14.57
CA GLN A 325 34.81 37.17 -15.24
C GLN A 325 36.15 37.43 -14.59
N ASP A 326 37.12 37.30 -15.46
CA ASP A 326 38.46 37.78 -15.60
C ASP A 326 39.53 36.70 -15.60
#